data_fd9334e33624a71efbc483ff635c7103
#
_entry.id   fd9334e33624a71efbc483ff635c7103
#
_cell.length_a   1.000
_cell.length_b   1.000
_cell.length_c   1.000
_cell.angle_alpha   90.00
_cell.angle_beta   90.00
_cell.angle_gamma   90.00
#
_symmetry.space_group_name_H-M   'P 1'
#
loop_
_entity.id
_entity.type
_entity.pdbx_description
1 polymer ?
#
loop_
_entity_poly.entity_id
_entity_poly.type
_entity_poly.pdbx_seq_one_letter_code
_entity_poly.pdbx_strand_id
1 'polypeptide(L)'
;MTAFARNRHLLDFAVSSLLRQRGRTILITLVYATIVALLGSVLLFGAALRGQASAQLAVGPDIVVQAMVMGRHDFVTATDLDMLRSLRGVRRAEARLWGYLYDNSTAANYTLMADPELSAGEAAIGEGVARLRKLDAGKPLFMVSPAGKLVRLKVASVIASESALVSSDLVLMNEADLRAFFSVPPGVYTDLALFVANPQEVAKIAEKGASRLPGHRFVTRADLARSYEALFNWREGVVLMVMACAIIAFAIFAFDKASGLSAEERREIGILKAIGWDTSDVIALKLMEGAIVSGTAFLLGFTAAYAHVFLFRAGLFEPVLIGWSSLYPHFRLSPDIDGLQVATLALLTVLPYFAAILVPVWRSASADPGEVMR
;
A
#
# COMPACT_ATOMS: atom_id res chain seq x y z
N MET A 1 9.27 46.62 21.40
CA MET A 1 8.17 45.69 21.00
C MET A 1 8.47 44.28 21.53
N THR A 2 7.50 43.61 22.11
CA THR A 2 7.68 42.20 22.52
C THR A 2 7.87 41.36 21.27
N ALA A 3 8.67 40.28 21.35
CA ALA A 3 8.91 39.35 20.22
C ALA A 3 7.61 38.82 19.61
N PHE A 4 6.58 38.66 20.42
CA PHE A 4 5.24 38.24 19.99
C PHE A 4 4.54 39.29 19.09
N ALA A 5 4.60 40.57 19.44
CA ALA A 5 4.01 41.63 18.64
C ALA A 5 4.71 41.74 17.28
N ARG A 6 6.04 41.61 17.25
CA ARG A 6 6.84 41.61 16.01
C ARG A 6 6.44 40.47 15.07
N ASN A 7 6.34 39.23 15.60
CA ASN A 7 5.97 38.06 14.79
C ASN A 7 4.55 38.17 14.24
N ARG A 8 3.61 38.74 14.97
CA ARG A 8 2.24 39.00 14.48
C ARG A 8 2.23 39.99 13.31
N HIS A 9 2.97 41.11 13.39
CA HIS A 9 3.07 42.06 12.30
C HIS A 9 3.73 41.47 11.05
N LEU A 10 4.78 40.62 11.23
CA LEU A 10 5.41 39.93 10.12
C LEU A 10 4.42 38.93 9.45
N LEU A 11 3.59 38.25 10.23
CA LEU A 11 2.58 37.34 9.70
C LEU A 11 1.50 38.07 8.91
N ASP A 12 0.98 39.18 9.44
CA ASP A 12 -0.03 40.02 8.75
C ASP A 12 0.52 40.56 7.44
N PHE A 13 1.82 40.94 7.42
CA PHE A 13 2.47 41.44 6.21
C PHE A 13 2.69 40.28 5.21
N ALA A 14 3.11 39.08 5.66
CA ALA A 14 3.28 37.88 4.82
C ALA A 14 1.97 37.53 4.12
N VAL A 15 0.86 37.45 4.86
CA VAL A 15 -0.46 37.15 4.29
C VAL A 15 -0.87 38.21 3.27
N SER A 16 -0.67 39.49 3.57
CA SER A 16 -0.99 40.60 2.65
C SER A 16 -0.15 40.55 1.37
N SER A 17 1.13 40.19 1.47
CA SER A 17 2.05 39.99 0.34
C SER A 17 1.57 38.86 -0.57
N LEU A 18 1.23 37.70 0.00
CA LEU A 18 0.72 36.54 -0.73
C LEU A 18 -0.61 36.85 -1.43
N LEU A 19 -1.50 37.60 -0.79
CA LEU A 19 -2.79 38.00 -1.38
C LEU A 19 -2.63 39.01 -2.54
N ARG A 20 -1.62 39.88 -2.51
CA ARG A 20 -1.30 40.75 -3.65
C ARG A 20 -0.85 39.98 -4.88
N GLN A 21 -0.09 38.89 -4.68
CA GLN A 21 0.41 38.04 -5.75
C GLN A 21 -0.42 36.77 -5.90
N ARG A 22 -1.74 36.83 -5.68
CA ARG A 22 -2.66 35.70 -5.58
C ARG A 22 -2.51 34.67 -6.72
N GLY A 23 -2.38 35.11 -7.96
CA GLY A 23 -2.27 34.21 -9.12
C GLY A 23 -1.03 33.30 -9.04
N ARG A 24 0.13 33.89 -8.73
CA ARG A 24 1.39 33.15 -8.57
C ARG A 24 1.35 32.25 -7.34
N THR A 25 0.85 32.75 -6.22
CA THR A 25 0.71 32.00 -4.98
C THR A 25 -0.19 30.78 -5.15
N ILE A 26 -1.35 30.94 -5.79
CA ILE A 26 -2.28 29.83 -6.08
C ILE A 26 -1.60 28.80 -6.97
N LEU A 27 -0.92 29.22 -8.05
CA LEU A 27 -0.24 28.29 -8.96
C LEU A 27 0.82 27.45 -8.24
N ILE A 28 1.69 28.11 -7.46
CA ILE A 28 2.73 27.40 -6.69
C ILE A 28 2.10 26.45 -5.66
N THR A 29 1.08 26.91 -4.94
CA THR A 29 0.36 26.08 -3.96
C THR A 29 -0.30 24.87 -4.60
N LEU A 30 -0.93 25.02 -5.78
CA LEU A 30 -1.56 23.91 -6.50
C LEU A 30 -0.53 22.89 -7.01
N VAL A 31 0.56 23.35 -7.63
CA VAL A 31 1.64 22.46 -8.10
C VAL A 31 2.21 21.68 -6.90
N TYR A 32 2.48 22.39 -5.82
CA TYR A 32 3.01 21.76 -4.60
C TYR A 32 2.00 20.78 -3.98
N ALA A 33 0.73 21.17 -3.83
CA ALA A 33 -0.32 20.29 -3.34
C ALA A 33 -0.48 19.03 -4.20
N THR A 34 -0.35 19.16 -5.53
CA THR A 34 -0.37 18.00 -6.43
C THR A 34 0.78 17.03 -6.15
N ILE A 35 2.00 17.54 -5.94
CA ILE A 35 3.15 16.71 -5.58
C ILE A 35 2.91 16.02 -4.24
N VAL A 36 2.46 16.75 -3.22
CA VAL A 36 2.12 16.17 -1.91
C VAL A 36 1.02 15.12 -2.05
N ALA A 37 0.00 15.37 -2.88
CA ALA A 37 -1.10 14.45 -3.12
C ALA A 37 -0.63 13.14 -3.77
N LEU A 38 0.24 13.22 -4.77
CA LEU A 38 0.80 12.03 -5.43
C LEU A 38 1.69 11.23 -4.48
N LEU A 39 2.61 11.90 -3.78
CA LEU A 39 3.50 11.26 -2.80
C LEU A 39 2.72 10.65 -1.64
N GLY A 40 1.77 11.42 -1.09
CA GLY A 40 0.89 10.97 -0.02
C GLY A 40 0.03 9.79 -0.44
N SER A 41 -0.51 9.80 -1.66
CA SER A 41 -1.29 8.69 -2.20
C SER A 41 -0.48 7.40 -2.26
N VAL A 42 0.78 7.45 -2.71
CA VAL A 42 1.65 6.27 -2.78
C VAL A 42 1.99 5.75 -1.38
N LEU A 43 2.34 6.63 -0.45
CA LEU A 43 2.67 6.26 0.93
C LEU A 43 1.47 5.66 1.66
N LEU A 44 0.31 6.33 1.60
CA LEU A 44 -0.91 5.86 2.26
C LEU A 44 -1.41 4.54 1.66
N PHE A 45 -1.38 4.42 0.33
CA PHE A 45 -1.78 3.18 -0.35
C PHE A 45 -0.87 2.01 0.02
N GLY A 46 0.45 2.19 -0.03
CA GLY A 46 1.41 1.14 0.32
C GLY A 46 1.28 0.71 1.78
N ALA A 47 1.10 1.65 2.70
CA ALA A 47 0.90 1.35 4.12
C ALA A 47 -0.42 0.60 4.37
N ALA A 48 -1.53 1.06 3.79
CA ALA A 48 -2.83 0.42 3.94
C ALA A 48 -2.84 -1.00 3.34
N LEU A 49 -2.18 -1.21 2.20
CA LEU A 49 -2.06 -2.52 1.57
C LEU A 49 -1.24 -3.49 2.44
N ARG A 50 -0.12 -3.03 3.04
CA ARG A 50 0.66 -3.83 3.98
C ARG A 50 -0.12 -4.16 5.25
N GLY A 51 -0.84 -3.18 5.81
CA GLY A 51 -1.71 -3.40 6.96
C GLY A 51 -2.76 -4.46 6.69
N GLN A 52 -3.42 -4.41 5.53
CA GLN A 52 -4.41 -5.41 5.14
C GLN A 52 -3.79 -6.79 4.90
N ALA A 53 -2.62 -6.86 4.24
CA ALA A 53 -1.91 -8.14 4.03
C ALA A 53 -1.48 -8.78 5.37
N SER A 54 -0.93 -8.00 6.30
CA SER A 54 -0.54 -8.50 7.62
C SER A 54 -1.74 -8.93 8.47
N ALA A 55 -2.86 -8.22 8.40
CA ALA A 55 -4.10 -8.62 9.07
C ALA A 55 -4.64 -9.96 8.54
N GLN A 56 -4.59 -10.19 7.24
CA GLN A 56 -4.99 -11.47 6.62
C GLN A 56 -4.05 -12.61 7.02
N LEU A 57 -2.74 -12.37 7.04
CA LEU A 57 -1.78 -13.36 7.52
C LEU A 57 -1.98 -13.71 8.99
N ALA A 58 -2.44 -12.76 9.82
CA ALA A 58 -2.67 -12.99 11.25
C ALA A 58 -3.79 -14.01 11.53
N VAL A 59 -4.78 -14.10 10.65
CA VAL A 59 -5.88 -15.07 10.75
C VAL A 59 -5.50 -16.46 10.21
N GLY A 60 -4.49 -16.54 9.35
CA GLY A 60 -4.00 -17.79 8.75
C GLY A 60 -3.32 -18.74 9.75
N PRO A 61 -2.93 -19.95 9.30
CA PRO A 61 -2.20 -20.91 10.12
C PRO A 61 -0.82 -20.36 10.55
N ASP A 62 -0.32 -20.82 11.70
CA ASP A 62 1.00 -20.45 12.20
C ASP A 62 2.13 -21.09 11.39
N ILE A 63 1.90 -22.33 10.91
CA ILE A 63 2.84 -23.09 10.09
C ILE A 63 2.06 -23.80 8.97
N VAL A 64 2.55 -23.70 7.74
CA VAL A 64 2.10 -24.49 6.60
C VAL A 64 3.14 -25.54 6.30
N VAL A 65 2.72 -26.82 6.21
CA VAL A 65 3.60 -27.96 5.93
C VAL A 65 3.29 -28.50 4.55
N GLN A 66 4.30 -28.58 3.71
CA GLN A 66 4.21 -29.04 2.33
C GLN A 66 5.19 -30.20 2.09
N ALA A 67 4.74 -31.28 1.47
CA ALA A 67 5.65 -32.31 1.02
C ALA A 67 6.43 -31.84 -0.21
N MET A 68 7.72 -32.14 -0.25
CA MET A 68 8.62 -31.73 -1.33
C MET A 68 9.38 -32.97 -1.84
N VAL A 69 9.17 -33.32 -3.11
CA VAL A 69 9.90 -34.41 -3.78
C VAL A 69 10.71 -33.80 -4.92
N MET A 70 12.02 -33.97 -4.86
CA MET A 70 12.97 -33.38 -5.84
C MET A 70 12.74 -31.89 -6.14
N GLY A 71 12.41 -31.12 -5.08
CA GLY A 71 12.15 -29.69 -5.20
C GLY A 71 10.77 -29.30 -5.74
N ARG A 72 9.89 -30.28 -6.00
CA ARG A 72 8.51 -30.08 -6.43
C ARG A 72 7.55 -30.34 -5.30
N HIS A 73 6.46 -29.61 -5.29
CA HIS A 73 5.36 -29.81 -4.36
C HIS A 73 4.70 -31.17 -4.62
N ASP A 74 4.48 -31.94 -3.56
CA ASP A 74 3.78 -33.25 -3.58
C ASP A 74 2.69 -33.25 -2.51
N PHE A 75 1.85 -34.28 -2.55
CA PHE A 75 0.77 -34.47 -1.57
C PHE A 75 1.31 -34.91 -0.21
N VAL A 76 0.68 -34.37 0.84
CA VAL A 76 0.87 -34.84 2.23
C VAL A 76 -0.17 -35.91 2.55
N THR A 77 0.16 -36.83 3.48
CA THR A 77 -0.70 -37.94 3.84
C THR A 77 -1.45 -37.72 5.16
N ALA A 78 -2.51 -38.47 5.38
CA ALA A 78 -3.19 -38.50 6.67
C ALA A 78 -2.27 -38.95 7.83
N THR A 79 -1.28 -39.81 7.56
CA THR A 79 -0.28 -40.23 8.55
C THR A 79 0.60 -39.06 9.00
N ASP A 80 1.00 -38.18 8.07
CA ASP A 80 1.76 -36.97 8.38
C ASP A 80 0.96 -36.04 9.28
N LEU A 81 -0.35 -35.88 8.99
CA LEU A 81 -1.25 -35.12 9.82
C LEU A 81 -1.32 -35.62 11.26
N ASP A 82 -1.49 -36.93 11.45
CA ASP A 82 -1.58 -37.53 12.78
C ASP A 82 -0.27 -37.41 13.56
N MET A 83 0.86 -37.51 12.87
CA MET A 83 2.18 -37.30 13.47
C MET A 83 2.31 -35.86 13.97
N LEU A 84 1.92 -34.87 13.15
CA LEU A 84 2.00 -33.45 13.51
C LEU A 84 1.00 -33.07 14.61
N ARG A 85 -0.17 -33.69 14.65
CA ARG A 85 -1.14 -33.50 15.75
C ARG A 85 -0.58 -33.97 17.11
N SER A 86 0.29 -34.96 17.10
CA SER A 86 0.93 -35.52 18.33
C SER A 86 2.05 -34.60 18.87
N LEU A 87 2.48 -33.58 18.13
CA LEU A 87 3.54 -32.65 18.57
C LEU A 87 3.05 -31.78 19.72
N ARG A 88 3.81 -31.81 20.82
CA ARG A 88 3.53 -30.91 21.96
C ARG A 88 3.63 -29.45 21.54
N GLY A 89 2.58 -28.68 21.83
CA GLY A 89 2.47 -27.26 21.48
C GLY A 89 1.61 -26.98 20.22
N VAL A 90 1.29 -28.01 19.43
CA VAL A 90 0.29 -27.91 18.36
C VAL A 90 -1.11 -27.93 19.00
N ARG A 91 -1.88 -26.87 18.81
CA ARG A 91 -3.27 -26.77 19.30
C ARG A 91 -4.24 -27.47 18.36
N ARG A 92 -4.04 -27.30 17.05
CA ARG A 92 -4.89 -27.82 15.97
C ARG A 92 -4.03 -28.04 14.73
N ALA A 93 -4.27 -29.15 14.05
CA ALA A 93 -3.69 -29.44 12.74
C ALA A 93 -4.81 -29.86 11.79
N GLU A 94 -4.84 -29.26 10.62
CA GLU A 94 -5.84 -29.45 9.57
C GLU A 94 -5.17 -29.81 8.26
N ALA A 95 -5.74 -30.81 7.57
CA ALA A 95 -5.35 -31.10 6.21
C ALA A 95 -6.17 -30.22 5.26
N ARG A 96 -5.50 -29.60 4.28
CA ARG A 96 -6.16 -28.77 3.29
C ARG A 96 -5.98 -29.35 1.90
N LEU A 97 -7.07 -29.39 1.17
CA LEU A 97 -7.07 -29.77 -0.24
C LEU A 97 -7.37 -28.53 -1.06
N TRP A 98 -6.45 -28.17 -1.97
CA TRP A 98 -6.59 -27.05 -2.87
C TRP A 98 -5.75 -27.26 -4.13
N GLY A 99 -6.05 -26.51 -5.18
CA GLY A 99 -5.28 -26.54 -6.42
C GLY A 99 -5.55 -25.32 -7.29
N TYR A 100 -4.70 -25.10 -8.28
CA TYR A 100 -4.88 -24.04 -9.28
C TYR A 100 -5.54 -24.57 -10.54
N LEU A 101 -6.44 -23.78 -11.09
CA LEU A 101 -7.05 -24.00 -12.38
C LEU A 101 -6.88 -22.78 -13.28
N TYR A 102 -6.18 -22.93 -14.39
CA TYR A 102 -6.23 -21.94 -15.45
C TYR A 102 -7.47 -22.16 -16.32
N ASP A 103 -8.36 -21.20 -16.34
CA ASP A 103 -9.56 -21.23 -17.14
C ASP A 103 -9.36 -20.49 -18.45
N ASN A 104 -9.28 -21.25 -19.55
CA ASN A 104 -9.10 -20.70 -20.90
C ASN A 104 -10.24 -19.79 -21.33
N SER A 105 -11.47 -19.98 -20.81
CA SER A 105 -12.65 -19.18 -21.22
C SER A 105 -12.60 -17.74 -20.71
N THR A 106 -11.92 -17.54 -19.57
CA THR A 106 -11.80 -16.23 -18.91
C THR A 106 -10.36 -15.72 -18.89
N ALA A 107 -9.40 -16.52 -19.37
CA ALA A 107 -7.97 -16.27 -19.30
C ALA A 107 -7.51 -15.92 -17.87
N ALA A 108 -8.04 -16.63 -16.88
CA ALA A 108 -7.81 -16.36 -15.48
C ALA A 108 -7.38 -17.62 -14.70
N ASN A 109 -6.54 -17.43 -13.68
CA ASN A 109 -6.20 -18.47 -12.72
C ASN A 109 -7.16 -18.40 -11.55
N TYR A 110 -7.78 -19.52 -11.22
CA TYR A 110 -8.63 -19.70 -10.04
C TYR A 110 -7.90 -20.58 -9.01
N THR A 111 -8.06 -20.24 -7.75
CA THR A 111 -7.66 -21.08 -6.63
C THR A 111 -8.89 -21.83 -6.14
N LEU A 112 -8.90 -23.16 -6.34
CA LEU A 112 -9.97 -24.02 -5.88
C LEU A 112 -9.57 -24.64 -4.54
N MET A 113 -10.45 -24.57 -3.51
CA MET A 113 -10.16 -25.10 -2.19
C MET A 113 -11.37 -25.84 -1.64
N ALA A 114 -11.10 -26.92 -0.89
CA ALA A 114 -12.14 -27.65 -0.18
C ALA A 114 -12.65 -26.87 1.02
N ASP A 115 -13.98 -26.83 1.16
CA ASP A 115 -14.67 -26.27 2.31
C ASP A 115 -15.68 -27.31 2.83
N PRO A 116 -15.53 -27.77 4.08
CA PRO A 116 -16.41 -28.77 4.66
C PRO A 116 -17.83 -28.25 4.94
N GLU A 117 -18.04 -26.92 4.95
CA GLU A 117 -19.36 -26.32 5.21
C GLU A 117 -20.25 -26.34 3.96
N LEU A 118 -19.69 -26.54 2.77
CA LEU A 118 -20.42 -26.58 1.52
C LEU A 118 -20.98 -27.98 1.21
N SER A 119 -22.19 -28.02 0.70
CA SER A 119 -22.83 -29.25 0.21
C SER A 119 -22.29 -29.68 -1.17
N ALA A 120 -22.43 -30.95 -1.49
CA ALA A 120 -22.05 -31.45 -2.81
C ALA A 120 -22.79 -30.72 -3.94
N GLY A 121 -22.08 -30.32 -4.97
CA GLY A 121 -22.62 -29.55 -6.10
C GLY A 121 -22.78 -28.04 -5.83
N GLU A 122 -22.34 -27.54 -4.67
CA GLU A 122 -22.36 -26.11 -4.34
C GLU A 122 -20.95 -25.50 -4.34
N ALA A 123 -20.87 -24.21 -4.59
CA ALA A 123 -19.60 -23.45 -4.54
C ALA A 123 -19.80 -22.07 -3.92
N ALA A 124 -18.86 -21.62 -3.11
CA ALA A 124 -18.72 -20.21 -2.74
C ALA A 124 -17.61 -19.60 -3.60
N ILE A 125 -17.86 -18.44 -4.19
CA ILE A 125 -16.94 -17.81 -5.14
C ILE A 125 -16.48 -16.45 -4.66
N GLY A 126 -15.23 -16.12 -4.94
CA GLY A 126 -14.67 -14.81 -4.67
C GLY A 126 -15.31 -13.71 -5.55
N GLU A 127 -15.26 -12.47 -5.08
CA GLU A 127 -15.84 -11.32 -5.80
C GLU A 127 -15.26 -11.15 -7.20
N GLY A 128 -13.94 -11.44 -7.40
CA GLY A 128 -13.29 -11.38 -8.70
C GLY A 128 -13.87 -12.41 -9.69
N VAL A 129 -14.08 -13.64 -9.22
CA VAL A 129 -14.72 -14.70 -10.03
C VAL A 129 -16.16 -14.33 -10.35
N ALA A 130 -16.93 -13.85 -9.36
CA ALA A 130 -18.30 -13.43 -9.51
C ALA A 130 -18.43 -12.32 -10.58
N ARG A 131 -17.59 -11.31 -10.50
CA ARG A 131 -17.56 -10.18 -11.44
C ARG A 131 -17.17 -10.63 -12.85
N LEU A 132 -16.07 -11.40 -12.97
CA LEU A 132 -15.53 -11.82 -14.26
C LEU A 132 -16.54 -12.70 -15.03
N ARG A 133 -17.21 -13.60 -14.31
CA ARG A 133 -18.20 -14.51 -14.87
C ARG A 133 -19.64 -14.00 -14.81
N LYS A 134 -19.88 -12.81 -14.24
CA LYS A 134 -21.20 -12.18 -14.05
C LYS A 134 -22.16 -13.12 -13.31
N LEU A 135 -21.68 -13.73 -12.23
CA LEU A 135 -22.41 -14.70 -11.42
C LEU A 135 -22.82 -14.07 -10.08
N ASP A 136 -24.01 -14.42 -9.65
CA ASP A 136 -24.56 -14.13 -8.33
C ASP A 136 -24.94 -15.42 -7.63
N ALA A 137 -25.27 -15.36 -6.35
CA ALA A 137 -25.79 -16.52 -5.62
C ALA A 137 -27.02 -17.12 -6.33
N GLY A 138 -27.09 -18.44 -6.36
CA GLY A 138 -28.12 -19.22 -7.03
C GLY A 138 -27.86 -19.55 -8.51
N LYS A 139 -26.92 -18.86 -9.17
CA LYS A 139 -26.58 -19.12 -10.59
C LYS A 139 -25.66 -20.35 -10.74
N PRO A 140 -25.66 -21.03 -11.89
CA PRO A 140 -24.76 -22.13 -12.16
C PRO A 140 -23.37 -21.62 -12.56
N LEU A 141 -22.33 -22.20 -11.94
CA LEU A 141 -20.94 -22.05 -12.32
C LEU A 141 -20.52 -23.28 -13.12
N PHE A 142 -19.98 -23.08 -14.32
CA PHE A 142 -19.44 -24.15 -15.16
C PHE A 142 -17.92 -24.05 -15.21
N MET A 143 -17.24 -25.15 -14.94
CA MET A 143 -15.78 -25.25 -15.03
C MET A 143 -15.38 -26.54 -15.73
N VAL A 144 -14.24 -26.51 -16.42
CA VAL A 144 -13.67 -27.68 -17.07
C VAL A 144 -12.52 -28.19 -16.21
N SER A 145 -12.61 -29.43 -15.75
CA SER A 145 -11.54 -30.07 -14.97
C SER A 145 -10.28 -30.27 -15.82
N PRO A 146 -9.10 -30.49 -15.21
CA PRO A 146 -7.89 -30.83 -15.94
C PRO A 146 -8.02 -32.08 -16.82
N ALA A 147 -8.94 -32.98 -16.46
CA ALA A 147 -9.27 -34.18 -17.26
C ALA A 147 -10.25 -33.90 -18.42
N GLY A 148 -10.60 -32.62 -18.69
CA GLY A 148 -11.52 -32.24 -19.76
C GLY A 148 -13.01 -32.43 -19.46
N LYS A 149 -13.39 -32.80 -18.22
CA LYS A 149 -14.77 -33.00 -17.83
C LYS A 149 -15.42 -31.67 -17.43
N LEU A 150 -16.59 -31.39 -17.99
CA LEU A 150 -17.41 -30.25 -17.60
C LEU A 150 -18.08 -30.52 -16.25
N VAL A 151 -17.82 -29.66 -15.26
CA VAL A 151 -18.41 -29.71 -13.92
C VAL A 151 -19.36 -28.52 -13.76
N ARG A 152 -20.55 -28.76 -13.28
CA ARG A 152 -21.56 -27.76 -12.95
C ARG A 152 -21.72 -27.68 -11.44
N LEU A 153 -21.54 -26.50 -10.88
CA LEU A 153 -21.77 -26.19 -9.47
C LEU A 153 -22.81 -25.07 -9.35
N LYS A 154 -23.55 -25.04 -8.26
CA LYS A 154 -24.46 -23.96 -7.93
C LYS A 154 -23.72 -22.97 -7.01
N VAL A 155 -23.71 -21.70 -7.36
CA VAL A 155 -23.15 -20.65 -6.49
C VAL A 155 -24.02 -20.51 -5.24
N ALA A 156 -23.54 -20.94 -4.10
CA ALA A 156 -24.21 -20.81 -2.80
C ALA A 156 -24.07 -19.37 -2.27
N SER A 157 -22.87 -18.79 -2.36
CA SER A 157 -22.58 -17.45 -1.88
C SER A 157 -21.44 -16.80 -2.64
N VAL A 158 -21.36 -15.48 -2.57
CA VAL A 158 -20.20 -14.69 -3.00
C VAL A 158 -19.47 -14.23 -1.75
N ILE A 159 -18.15 -14.53 -1.67
CA ILE A 159 -17.30 -14.20 -0.54
C ILE A 159 -17.12 -12.69 -0.50
N ALA A 160 -17.31 -12.09 0.69
CA ALA A 160 -17.31 -10.64 0.86
C ALA A 160 -15.97 -9.98 0.47
N SER A 161 -16.06 -8.75 -0.02
CA SER A 161 -14.91 -7.98 -0.52
C SER A 161 -13.88 -7.56 0.55
N GLU A 162 -14.19 -7.71 1.83
CA GLU A 162 -13.25 -7.41 2.92
C GLU A 162 -12.00 -8.30 2.90
N SER A 163 -12.14 -9.52 2.34
CA SER A 163 -11.04 -10.47 2.11
C SER A 163 -10.57 -10.53 0.66
N ALA A 164 -11.00 -9.60 -0.21
CA ALA A 164 -10.79 -9.66 -1.66
C ALA A 164 -9.32 -9.81 -2.08
N LEU A 165 -8.38 -9.33 -1.26
CA LEU A 165 -6.94 -9.47 -1.51
C LEU A 165 -6.49 -10.95 -1.61
N VAL A 166 -7.15 -11.84 -0.86
CA VAL A 166 -6.81 -13.27 -0.75
C VAL A 166 -7.87 -14.16 -1.39
N SER A 167 -9.11 -13.66 -1.49
CA SER A 167 -10.26 -14.46 -1.93
C SER A 167 -10.81 -14.10 -3.30
N SER A 168 -10.23 -13.11 -3.99
CA SER A 168 -10.76 -12.63 -5.28
C SER A 168 -10.86 -13.71 -6.35
N ASP A 169 -9.87 -14.61 -6.41
CA ASP A 169 -9.75 -15.74 -7.34
C ASP A 169 -10.23 -17.06 -6.76
N LEU A 170 -10.75 -17.04 -5.52
CA LEU A 170 -11.06 -18.25 -4.77
C LEU A 170 -12.40 -18.86 -5.22
N VAL A 171 -12.41 -20.19 -5.35
CA VAL A 171 -13.61 -21.00 -5.54
C VAL A 171 -13.59 -22.10 -4.49
N LEU A 172 -14.46 -21.99 -3.50
CA LEU A 172 -14.64 -23.01 -2.47
C LEU A 172 -15.69 -24.02 -2.94
N MET A 173 -15.45 -25.29 -2.69
CA MET A 173 -16.40 -26.37 -2.99
C MET A 173 -16.26 -27.51 -2.00
N ASN A 174 -17.21 -28.43 -2.01
CA ASN A 174 -17.16 -29.61 -1.16
C ASN A 174 -15.91 -30.44 -1.48
N GLU A 175 -15.31 -31.10 -0.46
CA GLU A 175 -14.07 -31.88 -0.62
C GLU A 175 -14.23 -33.04 -1.63
N ALA A 176 -15.39 -33.70 -1.67
CA ALA A 176 -15.62 -34.79 -2.61
C ALA A 176 -15.65 -34.30 -4.06
N ASP A 177 -16.27 -33.15 -4.29
CA ASP A 177 -16.32 -32.50 -5.61
C ASP A 177 -14.92 -32.06 -6.05
N LEU A 178 -14.12 -31.50 -5.14
CA LEU A 178 -12.76 -31.05 -5.44
C LEU A 178 -11.82 -32.23 -5.75
N ARG A 179 -11.95 -33.32 -4.99
CA ARG A 179 -11.21 -34.57 -5.28
C ARG A 179 -11.56 -35.13 -6.66
N ALA A 180 -12.85 -35.17 -6.98
CA ALA A 180 -13.32 -35.61 -8.31
C ALA A 180 -12.85 -34.66 -9.42
N PHE A 181 -12.80 -33.37 -9.15
CA PHE A 181 -12.37 -32.35 -10.11
C PHE A 181 -10.90 -32.48 -10.50
N PHE A 182 -10.01 -32.65 -9.52
CA PHE A 182 -8.56 -32.80 -9.73
C PHE A 182 -8.09 -34.25 -9.83
N SER A 183 -8.99 -35.22 -9.71
CA SER A 183 -8.65 -36.65 -9.66
C SER A 183 -7.69 -37.00 -8.54
N VAL A 184 -7.86 -36.39 -7.36
CA VAL A 184 -7.01 -36.62 -6.17
C VAL A 184 -7.53 -37.85 -5.41
N PRO A 185 -6.66 -38.84 -5.10
CA PRO A 185 -7.08 -40.00 -4.34
C PRO A 185 -7.45 -39.64 -2.89
N PRO A 186 -8.24 -40.49 -2.21
CA PRO A 186 -8.54 -40.32 -0.79
C PRO A 186 -7.30 -40.44 0.09
N GLY A 187 -7.30 -39.75 1.23
CA GLY A 187 -6.22 -39.84 2.23
C GLY A 187 -4.97 -39.00 1.95
N VAL A 188 -4.94 -38.28 0.85
CA VAL A 188 -3.87 -37.33 0.54
C VAL A 188 -4.43 -35.90 0.42
N TYR A 189 -3.58 -34.91 0.73
CA TYR A 189 -3.95 -33.49 0.79
C TYR A 189 -2.85 -32.63 0.18
N THR A 190 -3.16 -31.41 -0.14
CA THR A 190 -2.20 -30.48 -0.75
C THR A 190 -1.19 -29.99 0.28
N ASP A 191 -1.64 -29.59 1.47
CA ASP A 191 -0.78 -29.17 2.57
C ASP A 191 -1.45 -29.39 3.93
N LEU A 192 -0.68 -29.19 5.01
CA LEU A 192 -1.18 -29.22 6.38
C LEU A 192 -1.04 -27.83 7.01
N ALA A 193 -2.10 -27.37 7.64
CA ALA A 193 -2.15 -26.12 8.39
C ALA A 193 -2.03 -26.40 9.89
N LEU A 194 -1.01 -25.85 10.56
CA LEU A 194 -0.80 -26.01 11.99
C LEU A 194 -1.11 -24.70 12.70
N PHE A 195 -1.83 -24.82 13.81
CA PHE A 195 -2.12 -23.73 14.75
C PHE A 195 -1.44 -24.05 16.07
N VAL A 196 -0.59 -23.17 16.53
CA VAL A 196 0.27 -23.34 17.70
C VAL A 196 -0.33 -22.62 18.90
N ALA A 197 -0.23 -23.24 20.10
CA ALA A 197 -0.78 -22.66 21.31
C ALA A 197 -0.03 -21.39 21.76
N ASN A 198 1.30 -21.40 21.61
CA ASN A 198 2.16 -20.27 21.99
C ASN A 198 2.92 -19.74 20.76
N PRO A 199 2.67 -18.49 20.29
CA PRO A 199 3.35 -17.91 19.13
C PRO A 199 4.88 -17.89 19.25
N GLN A 200 5.44 -17.85 20.46
CA GLN A 200 6.89 -17.87 20.67
C GLN A 200 7.53 -19.25 20.39
N GLU A 201 6.74 -20.31 20.34
CA GLU A 201 7.21 -21.68 20.09
C GLU A 201 7.10 -22.11 18.62
N VAL A 202 6.53 -21.29 17.76
CA VAL A 202 6.27 -21.61 16.34
C VAL A 202 7.54 -22.07 15.63
N ALA A 203 8.64 -21.34 15.73
CA ALA A 203 9.91 -21.70 15.10
C ALA A 203 10.45 -23.04 15.61
N LYS A 204 10.37 -23.29 16.92
CA LYS A 204 10.83 -24.53 17.54
C LYS A 204 9.96 -25.73 17.18
N ILE A 205 8.65 -25.52 17.02
CA ILE A 205 7.72 -26.56 16.56
C ILE A 205 7.97 -26.87 15.08
N ALA A 206 8.22 -25.87 14.24
CA ALA A 206 8.58 -26.07 12.85
C ALA A 206 9.88 -26.89 12.70
N GLU A 207 10.91 -26.57 13.48
CA GLU A 207 12.18 -27.33 13.51
C GLU A 207 11.98 -28.79 13.95
N LYS A 208 11.22 -29.00 15.03
CA LYS A 208 10.88 -30.37 15.50
C LYS A 208 10.05 -31.17 14.48
N GLY A 209 9.14 -30.50 13.80
CA GLY A 209 8.36 -31.08 12.72
C GLY A 209 9.24 -31.48 11.55
N ALA A 210 10.13 -30.61 11.11
CA ALA A 210 11.06 -30.87 10.01
C ALA A 210 12.02 -32.04 10.31
N SER A 211 12.45 -32.16 11.57
CA SER A 211 13.28 -33.33 11.97
C SER A 211 12.53 -34.66 11.98
N ARG A 212 11.21 -34.64 12.16
CA ARG A 212 10.36 -35.85 12.15
C ARG A 212 9.85 -36.24 10.77
N LEU A 213 9.67 -35.23 9.91
CA LEU A 213 9.20 -35.40 8.54
C LEU A 213 10.24 -34.89 7.56
N PRO A 214 11.36 -35.61 7.34
CA PRO A 214 12.35 -35.24 6.34
C PRO A 214 11.69 -35.27 4.95
N GLY A 215 11.99 -34.25 4.13
CA GLY A 215 11.34 -34.07 2.82
C GLY A 215 10.09 -33.19 2.86
N HIS A 216 9.71 -32.66 4.04
CA HIS A 216 8.64 -31.66 4.16
C HIS A 216 9.21 -30.29 4.43
N ARG A 217 8.62 -29.29 3.80
CA ARG A 217 8.92 -27.88 4.00
C ARG A 217 7.95 -27.29 5.03
N PHE A 218 8.50 -26.74 6.10
CA PHE A 218 7.74 -26.01 7.12
C PHE A 218 7.88 -24.52 6.87
N VAL A 219 6.80 -23.87 6.53
CA VAL A 219 6.76 -22.42 6.25
C VAL A 219 6.00 -21.76 7.38
N THR A 220 6.69 -20.99 8.21
CA THR A 220 6.04 -20.26 9.30
C THR A 220 5.36 -18.99 8.77
N ARG A 221 4.39 -18.47 9.55
CA ARG A 221 3.76 -17.17 9.25
C ARG A 221 4.80 -16.06 9.13
N ALA A 222 5.86 -16.08 9.95
CA ALA A 222 6.95 -15.14 9.88
C ALA A 222 7.76 -15.25 8.58
N ASP A 223 7.92 -16.46 8.02
CA ASP A 223 8.58 -16.64 6.71
C ASP A 223 7.73 -16.07 5.59
N LEU A 224 6.42 -16.30 5.64
CA LEU A 224 5.46 -15.72 4.69
C LEU A 224 5.49 -14.19 4.77
N ALA A 225 5.41 -13.62 5.97
CA ALA A 225 5.47 -12.18 6.19
C ALA A 225 6.76 -11.58 5.60
N ARG A 226 7.93 -12.19 5.87
CA ARG A 226 9.21 -11.74 5.29
C ARG A 226 9.23 -11.81 3.76
N SER A 227 8.62 -12.84 3.18
CA SER A 227 8.53 -12.96 1.72
C SER A 227 7.65 -11.87 1.11
N TYR A 228 6.53 -11.55 1.75
CA TYR A 228 5.68 -10.42 1.35
C TYR A 228 6.39 -9.08 1.52
N GLU A 229 7.05 -8.85 2.67
CA GLU A 229 7.84 -7.64 2.91
C GLU A 229 8.93 -7.46 1.85
N ALA A 230 9.65 -8.51 1.50
CA ALA A 230 10.68 -8.44 0.46
C ALA A 230 10.12 -8.03 -0.90
N LEU A 231 8.93 -8.53 -1.28
CA LEU A 231 8.25 -8.15 -2.52
C LEU A 231 7.78 -6.69 -2.50
N PHE A 232 7.25 -6.24 -1.35
CA PHE A 232 6.81 -4.85 -1.19
C PHE A 232 8.00 -3.89 -1.15
N ASN A 233 9.07 -4.22 -0.41
CA ASN A 233 10.26 -3.38 -0.29
C ASN A 233 10.96 -3.13 -1.64
N TRP A 234 11.00 -4.11 -2.54
CA TRP A 234 11.58 -3.92 -3.87
C TRP A 234 10.74 -2.91 -4.69
N ARG A 235 9.41 -3.06 -4.69
CA ARG A 235 8.51 -2.11 -5.36
C ARG A 235 8.59 -0.72 -4.74
N GLU A 236 8.70 -0.64 -3.41
CA GLU A 236 8.89 0.62 -2.69
C GLU A 236 10.20 1.29 -3.05
N GLY A 237 11.29 0.55 -3.25
CA GLY A 237 12.56 1.12 -3.69
C GLY A 237 12.44 1.85 -5.02
N VAL A 238 11.73 1.29 -5.99
CA VAL A 238 11.46 1.96 -7.29
C VAL A 238 10.57 3.19 -7.09
N VAL A 239 9.52 3.08 -6.29
CA VAL A 239 8.64 4.20 -5.97
C VAL A 239 9.40 5.30 -5.25
N LEU A 240 10.22 4.98 -4.26
CA LEU A 240 11.06 5.94 -3.54
C LEU A 240 12.06 6.63 -4.48
N MET A 241 12.64 5.92 -5.45
CA MET A 241 13.51 6.52 -6.46
C MET A 241 12.76 7.55 -7.32
N VAL A 242 11.60 7.20 -7.83
CA VAL A 242 10.75 8.12 -8.62
C VAL A 242 10.33 9.32 -7.77
N MET A 243 9.98 9.08 -6.51
CA MET A 243 9.64 10.14 -5.55
C MET A 243 10.84 11.04 -5.28
N ALA A 244 12.03 10.50 -5.07
CA ALA A 244 13.23 11.30 -4.88
C ALA A 244 13.51 12.20 -6.08
N CYS A 245 13.37 11.68 -7.29
CA CYS A 245 13.48 12.48 -8.53
C CYS A 245 12.43 13.60 -8.57
N ALA A 246 11.18 13.33 -8.19
CA ALA A 246 10.12 14.33 -8.15
C ALA A 246 10.39 15.42 -7.10
N ILE A 247 10.90 15.04 -5.93
CA ILE A 247 11.30 15.97 -4.85
C ILE A 247 12.46 16.85 -5.31
N ILE A 248 13.48 16.27 -5.95
CA ILE A 248 14.63 17.01 -6.48
C ILE A 248 14.16 18.01 -7.56
N ALA A 249 13.34 17.56 -8.51
CA ALA A 249 12.77 18.43 -9.55
C ALA A 249 11.96 19.58 -8.93
N PHE A 250 11.17 19.29 -7.90
CA PHE A 250 10.42 20.32 -7.17
C PHE A 250 11.35 21.29 -6.43
N ALA A 251 12.41 20.79 -5.78
CA ALA A 251 13.39 21.64 -5.12
C ALA A 251 14.11 22.58 -6.11
N ILE A 252 14.47 22.06 -7.30
CA ILE A 252 15.03 22.88 -8.40
C ILE A 252 14.03 23.92 -8.84
N PHE A 253 12.76 23.56 -9.03
CA PHE A 253 11.71 24.51 -9.40
C PHE A 253 11.51 25.58 -8.32
N ALA A 254 11.47 25.20 -7.04
CA ALA A 254 11.34 26.13 -5.92
C ALA A 254 12.54 27.08 -5.84
N PHE A 255 13.75 26.54 -6.04
CA PHE A 255 14.99 27.33 -6.10
C PHE A 255 14.99 28.33 -7.26
N ASP A 256 14.61 27.90 -8.47
CA ASP A 256 14.51 28.77 -9.66
C ASP A 256 13.51 29.90 -9.40
N LYS A 257 12.33 29.59 -8.85
CA LYS A 257 11.32 30.59 -8.50
C LYS A 257 11.78 31.55 -7.41
N ALA A 258 12.50 31.07 -6.42
CA ALA A 258 13.04 31.93 -5.36
C ALA A 258 14.24 32.76 -5.84
N SER A 259 15.04 32.25 -6.78
CA SER A 259 16.17 32.96 -7.39
C SER A 259 15.73 34.02 -8.39
N GLY A 260 14.63 33.75 -9.11
CA GLY A 260 14.02 34.66 -10.09
C GLY A 260 13.04 35.66 -9.43
N LEU A 261 13.44 36.29 -8.31
CA LEU A 261 12.63 37.38 -7.73
C LEU A 261 12.28 38.40 -8.80
N SER A 262 10.98 38.69 -8.93
CA SER A 262 10.53 39.69 -9.88
C SER A 262 11.14 41.08 -9.55
N ALA A 263 11.25 41.95 -10.53
CA ALA A 263 11.73 43.31 -10.29
C ALA A 263 10.91 43.99 -9.18
N GLU A 264 9.61 43.69 -9.09
CA GLU A 264 8.72 44.17 -8.04
C GLU A 264 9.11 43.66 -6.65
N GLU A 265 9.41 42.36 -6.51
CA GLU A 265 9.82 41.75 -5.22
C GLU A 265 11.16 42.31 -4.76
N ARG A 266 12.11 42.47 -5.67
CA ARG A 266 13.41 43.11 -5.36
C ARG A 266 13.20 44.55 -4.90
N ARG A 267 12.36 45.31 -5.60
CA ARG A 267 12.03 46.67 -5.22
C ARG A 267 11.33 46.73 -3.86
N GLU A 268 10.42 45.79 -3.57
CA GLU A 268 9.75 45.70 -2.27
C GLU A 268 10.79 45.45 -1.14
N ILE A 269 11.72 44.49 -1.32
CA ILE A 269 12.81 44.27 -0.37
C ILE A 269 13.69 45.52 -0.20
N GLY A 270 14.03 46.20 -1.30
CA GLY A 270 14.78 47.45 -1.27
C GLY A 270 14.07 48.56 -0.46
N ILE A 271 12.77 48.75 -0.64
CA ILE A 271 11.93 49.69 0.11
C ILE A 271 11.90 49.32 1.60
N LEU A 272 11.68 48.03 1.94
CA LEU A 272 11.65 47.58 3.33
C LEU A 272 12.97 47.88 4.04
N LYS A 273 14.11 47.65 3.38
CA LYS A 273 15.43 47.98 3.91
C LYS A 273 15.64 49.49 4.05
N ALA A 274 15.18 50.29 3.08
CA ALA A 274 15.28 51.73 3.11
C ALA A 274 14.50 52.37 4.27
N ILE A 275 13.41 51.77 4.70
CA ILE A 275 12.62 52.18 5.88
C ILE A 275 13.11 51.60 7.19
N GLY A 276 14.24 50.85 7.19
CA GLY A 276 14.93 50.39 8.40
C GLY A 276 14.67 48.96 8.82
N TRP A 277 14.17 48.09 7.92
CA TRP A 277 14.07 46.66 8.21
C TRP A 277 15.45 46.00 8.18
N ASP A 278 15.72 45.18 9.18
CA ASP A 278 16.93 44.35 9.22
C ASP A 278 16.85 43.19 8.23
N THR A 279 18.02 42.74 7.78
CA THR A 279 18.13 41.51 6.92
C THR A 279 17.43 40.33 7.55
N SER A 280 17.49 40.16 8.88
CA SER A 280 16.81 39.14 9.63
C SER A 280 15.29 39.19 9.53
N ASP A 281 14.72 40.38 9.49
CA ASP A 281 13.27 40.61 9.36
C ASP A 281 12.77 40.24 7.97
N VAL A 282 13.54 40.55 6.93
CA VAL A 282 13.25 40.18 5.54
C VAL A 282 13.32 38.65 5.37
N ILE A 283 14.34 38.01 5.94
CA ILE A 283 14.46 36.53 5.92
C ILE A 283 13.26 35.89 6.65
N ALA A 284 12.95 36.40 7.86
CA ALA A 284 11.82 35.88 8.64
C ALA A 284 10.49 36.04 7.88
N LEU A 285 10.27 37.18 7.22
CA LEU A 285 9.09 37.41 6.38
C LEU A 285 8.99 36.33 5.27
N LYS A 286 10.05 36.15 4.50
CA LYS A 286 10.07 35.16 3.39
C LYS A 286 9.93 33.72 3.87
N LEU A 287 10.49 33.39 5.03
CA LEU A 287 10.26 32.07 5.65
C LEU A 287 8.82 31.88 6.11
N MET A 288 8.16 32.95 6.62
CA MET A 288 6.73 32.90 6.96
C MET A 288 5.85 32.75 5.72
N GLU A 289 6.13 33.47 4.63
CA GLU A 289 5.45 33.27 3.34
C GLU A 289 5.59 31.82 2.87
N GLY A 290 6.82 31.29 2.94
CA GLY A 290 7.12 29.88 2.63
C GLY A 290 6.37 28.89 3.51
N ALA A 291 6.27 29.15 4.82
CA ALA A 291 5.55 28.31 5.76
C ALA A 291 4.04 28.28 5.47
N ILE A 292 3.45 29.43 5.13
CA ILE A 292 2.03 29.51 4.76
C ILE A 292 1.76 28.73 3.47
N VAL A 293 2.57 28.94 2.44
CA VAL A 293 2.42 28.25 1.15
C VAL A 293 2.63 26.73 1.32
N SER A 294 3.72 26.32 1.99
CA SER A 294 4.01 24.89 2.19
C SER A 294 2.99 24.21 3.09
N GLY A 295 2.57 24.87 4.17
CA GLY A 295 1.56 24.34 5.08
C GLY A 295 0.19 24.17 4.42
N THR A 296 -0.27 25.19 3.66
CA THR A 296 -1.54 25.11 2.91
C THR A 296 -1.46 24.06 1.80
N ALA A 297 -0.37 24.01 1.05
CA ALA A 297 -0.15 22.98 0.02
C ALA A 297 -0.09 21.57 0.61
N PHE A 298 0.57 21.40 1.76
CA PHE A 298 0.62 20.13 2.48
C PHE A 298 -0.78 19.68 2.92
N LEU A 299 -1.55 20.55 3.55
CA LEU A 299 -2.91 20.23 4.00
C LEU A 299 -3.83 19.85 2.84
N LEU A 300 -3.81 20.64 1.75
CA LEU A 300 -4.60 20.36 0.56
C LEU A 300 -4.16 19.06 -0.12
N GLY A 301 -2.85 18.87 -0.28
CA GLY A 301 -2.29 17.67 -0.90
C GLY A 301 -2.53 16.41 -0.09
N PHE A 302 -2.36 16.47 1.24
CA PHE A 302 -2.66 15.35 2.12
C PHE A 302 -4.15 14.98 2.12
N THR A 303 -5.03 15.98 2.15
CA THR A 303 -6.49 15.75 2.06
C THR A 303 -6.86 15.12 0.71
N ALA A 304 -6.25 15.58 -0.38
CA ALA A 304 -6.46 14.99 -1.72
C ALA A 304 -5.92 13.55 -1.79
N ALA A 305 -4.74 13.28 -1.21
CA ALA A 305 -4.18 11.92 -1.11
C ALA A 305 -5.09 10.98 -0.33
N TYR A 306 -5.58 11.44 0.82
CA TYR A 306 -6.53 10.69 1.65
C TYR A 306 -7.81 10.36 0.87
N ALA A 307 -8.41 11.36 0.25
CA ALA A 307 -9.61 11.18 -0.56
C ALA A 307 -9.37 10.21 -1.72
N HIS A 308 -8.24 10.36 -2.44
CA HIS A 308 -7.87 9.47 -3.54
C HIS A 308 -7.75 8.01 -3.09
N VAL A 309 -7.03 7.74 -1.98
CA VAL A 309 -6.78 6.36 -1.54
C VAL A 309 -8.01 5.73 -0.90
N PHE A 310 -8.67 6.43 0.02
CA PHE A 310 -9.72 5.82 0.85
C PHE A 310 -11.14 6.06 0.33
N LEU A 311 -11.43 7.22 -0.29
CA LEU A 311 -12.74 7.50 -0.84
C LEU A 311 -12.86 7.05 -2.31
N PHE A 312 -11.85 7.33 -3.13
CA PHE A 312 -11.82 6.97 -4.55
C PHE A 312 -11.08 5.66 -4.84
N ARG A 313 -10.82 4.83 -3.81
CA ARG A 313 -10.24 3.49 -3.92
C ARG A 313 -8.93 3.44 -4.72
N ALA A 314 -8.10 4.45 -4.58
CA ALA A 314 -6.84 4.59 -5.31
C ALA A 314 -6.98 4.45 -6.86
N GLY A 315 -8.06 4.98 -7.43
CA GLY A 315 -8.42 4.79 -8.83
C GLY A 315 -7.34 5.21 -9.85
N LEU A 316 -6.46 6.15 -9.50
CA LEU A 316 -5.31 6.51 -10.35
C LEU A 316 -4.27 5.38 -10.46
N PHE A 317 -4.20 4.47 -9.48
CA PHE A 317 -3.28 3.34 -9.49
C PHE A 317 -3.89 2.08 -10.11
N GLU A 318 -5.22 2.05 -10.30
CA GLU A 318 -5.94 0.91 -10.84
C GLU A 318 -5.37 0.41 -12.18
N PRO A 319 -5.12 1.26 -13.21
CA PRO A 319 -4.56 0.80 -14.48
C PRO A 319 -3.16 0.18 -14.36
N VAL A 320 -2.36 0.64 -13.37
CA VAL A 320 -1.00 0.13 -13.11
C VAL A 320 -1.03 -1.18 -12.32
N LEU A 321 -2.01 -1.32 -11.41
CA LEU A 321 -2.14 -2.46 -10.51
C LEU A 321 -2.84 -3.65 -11.17
N ILE A 322 -3.85 -3.39 -12.00
CA ILE A 322 -4.55 -4.43 -12.76
C ILE A 322 -3.59 -5.18 -13.67
N GLY A 323 -2.68 -4.46 -14.33
CA GLY A 323 -1.76 -5.07 -15.28
C GLY A 323 -2.50 -5.97 -16.27
N TRP A 324 -2.07 -7.25 -16.35
CA TRP A 324 -2.68 -8.29 -17.18
C TRP A 324 -3.65 -9.20 -16.40
N SER A 325 -3.93 -8.91 -15.11
CA SER A 325 -4.80 -9.75 -14.28
C SER A 325 -6.27 -9.39 -14.47
N SER A 326 -7.06 -10.35 -14.95
CA SER A 326 -8.51 -10.22 -15.07
C SER A 326 -9.25 -10.33 -13.72
N LEU A 327 -8.58 -10.85 -12.67
CA LEU A 327 -9.13 -11.09 -11.33
C LEU A 327 -8.65 -10.06 -10.29
N TYR A 328 -8.43 -8.84 -10.73
CA TYR A 328 -7.96 -7.78 -9.84
C TYR A 328 -8.94 -7.54 -8.67
N PRO A 329 -8.47 -7.57 -7.41
CA PRO A 329 -9.33 -7.30 -6.27
C PRO A 329 -9.69 -5.82 -6.20
N HIS A 330 -10.97 -5.50 -5.98
CA HIS A 330 -11.37 -4.14 -5.63
C HIS A 330 -11.00 -3.87 -4.17
N PHE A 331 -9.93 -3.09 -3.97
CA PHE A 331 -9.48 -2.76 -2.63
C PHE A 331 -10.50 -1.88 -1.89
N ARG A 332 -10.91 -2.32 -0.70
CA ARG A 332 -11.51 -1.47 0.32
C ARG A 332 -10.49 -1.31 1.42
N LEU A 333 -9.60 -0.34 1.24
CA LEU A 333 -8.55 -0.07 2.21
C LEU A 333 -9.15 0.62 3.43
N SER A 334 -8.89 0.08 4.61
CA SER A 334 -9.22 0.75 5.87
C SER A 334 -8.27 1.93 6.08
N PRO A 335 -8.77 3.11 6.45
CA PRO A 335 -7.91 4.24 6.78
C PRO A 335 -7.20 3.95 8.11
N ASP A 336 -5.96 3.48 7.99
CA ASP A 336 -5.02 3.34 9.11
C ASP A 336 -3.88 4.33 8.88
N ILE A 337 -3.97 5.48 9.56
CA ILE A 337 -3.00 6.57 9.41
C ILE A 337 -2.14 6.63 10.65
N ASP A 338 -0.88 6.29 10.50
CA ASP A 338 0.13 6.47 11.53
C ASP A 338 0.70 7.90 11.49
N GLY A 339 0.89 8.51 12.67
CA GLY A 339 1.53 9.81 12.80
C GLY A 339 2.93 9.86 12.18
N LEU A 340 3.67 8.73 12.19
CA LEU A 340 4.98 8.62 11.54
C LEU A 340 4.89 8.78 10.02
N GLN A 341 3.84 8.26 9.38
CA GLN A 341 3.62 8.40 7.94
C GLN A 341 3.38 9.86 7.56
N VAL A 342 2.55 10.57 8.34
CA VAL A 342 2.28 12.00 8.15
C VAL A 342 3.56 12.82 8.34
N ALA A 343 4.33 12.53 9.39
CA ALA A 343 5.60 13.19 9.67
C ALA A 343 6.63 12.92 8.54
N THR A 344 6.71 11.69 8.04
CA THR A 344 7.58 11.34 6.92
C THR A 344 7.19 12.11 5.64
N LEU A 345 5.91 12.17 5.32
CA LEU A 345 5.44 12.94 4.17
C LEU A 345 5.76 14.43 4.33
N ALA A 346 5.53 14.99 5.52
CA ALA A 346 5.87 16.38 5.82
C ALA A 346 7.37 16.64 5.70
N LEU A 347 8.20 15.76 6.25
CA LEU A 347 9.66 15.86 6.14
C LEU A 347 10.12 15.83 4.68
N LEU A 348 9.61 14.90 3.88
CA LEU A 348 9.99 14.72 2.48
C LEU A 348 9.50 15.86 1.56
N THR A 349 8.48 16.58 1.96
CA THR A 349 7.92 17.66 1.13
C THR A 349 8.30 19.04 1.65
N VAL A 350 8.04 19.33 2.93
CA VAL A 350 8.24 20.67 3.51
C VAL A 350 9.72 21.03 3.64
N LEU A 351 10.55 20.09 4.11
CA LEU A 351 11.98 20.35 4.33
C LEU A 351 12.73 20.72 3.04
N PRO A 352 12.61 19.99 1.92
CA PRO A 352 13.27 20.36 0.67
C PRO A 352 12.82 21.72 0.13
N TYR A 353 11.55 22.08 0.33
CA TYR A 353 11.04 23.39 -0.04
C TYR A 353 11.75 24.52 0.71
N PHE A 354 11.84 24.41 2.05
CA PHE A 354 12.56 25.40 2.87
C PHE A 354 14.04 25.48 2.50
N ALA A 355 14.70 24.33 2.32
CA ALA A 355 16.10 24.28 1.91
C ALA A 355 16.32 24.96 0.55
N ALA A 356 15.42 24.77 -0.40
CA ALA A 356 15.50 25.35 -1.73
C ALA A 356 15.35 26.87 -1.74
N ILE A 357 14.49 27.43 -0.90
CA ILE A 357 14.25 28.88 -0.87
C ILE A 357 15.24 29.65 0.03
N LEU A 358 15.88 28.98 0.99
CA LEU A 358 16.74 29.64 1.99
C LEU A 358 17.92 30.39 1.37
N VAL A 359 18.63 29.76 0.42
CA VAL A 359 19.82 30.35 -0.21
C VAL A 359 19.47 31.57 -1.06
N PRO A 360 18.47 31.54 -1.96
CA PRO A 360 18.05 32.72 -2.73
C PRO A 360 17.55 33.86 -1.84
N VAL A 361 16.76 33.53 -0.81
CA VAL A 361 16.24 34.53 0.13
C VAL A 361 17.39 35.19 0.88
N TRP A 362 18.35 34.42 1.37
CA TRP A 362 19.53 34.97 2.05
C TRP A 362 20.34 35.90 1.13
N ARG A 363 20.61 35.48 -0.11
CA ARG A 363 21.33 36.28 -1.10
C ARG A 363 20.61 37.61 -1.38
N SER A 364 19.31 37.56 -1.60
CA SER A 364 18.52 38.78 -1.90
C SER A 364 18.40 39.70 -0.69
N ALA A 365 18.27 39.15 0.51
CA ALA A 365 18.24 39.92 1.75
C ALA A 365 19.61 40.54 2.11
N SER A 366 20.71 39.96 1.64
CA SER A 366 22.08 40.46 1.89
C SER A 366 22.55 41.48 0.83
N ALA A 367 21.86 41.63 -0.30
CA ALA A 367 22.21 42.55 -1.36
C ALA A 367 22.10 44.02 -0.91
N ASP A 368 22.97 44.91 -1.47
CA ASP A 368 22.96 46.33 -1.18
C ASP A 368 21.68 46.96 -1.74
N PRO A 369 20.93 47.75 -0.93
CA PRO A 369 19.74 48.47 -1.39
C PRO A 369 19.97 49.34 -2.64
N GLY A 370 21.19 49.92 -2.78
CA GLY A 370 21.56 50.75 -3.93
C GLY A 370 21.68 50.00 -5.26
N GLU A 371 22.06 48.69 -5.23
CA GLU A 371 22.09 47.84 -6.43
C GLU A 371 20.72 47.25 -6.79
N VAL A 372 19.86 47.11 -5.81
CA VAL A 372 18.52 46.51 -5.98
C VAL A 372 17.49 47.50 -6.55
N MET A 373 17.75 48.82 -6.42
CA MET A 373 16.87 49.87 -6.93
C MET A 373 17.26 50.41 -8.33
N ARG A 374 18.37 49.97 -8.89
CA ARG A 374 18.77 50.25 -10.28
C ARG A 374 18.20 49.17 -11.22
#